data_568f9169eb792681c64e7c4dfeeaf97b
#
_entry.id   568f9169eb792681c64e7c4dfeeaf97b
#
_cell.length_a   1.000
_cell.length_b   1.000
_cell.length_c   1.000
_cell.angle_alpha   90.00
_cell.angle_beta   90.00
_cell.angle_gamma   90.00
#
_symmetry.space_group_name_H-M   'P 1'
#
loop_
_entity.id
_entity.type
_entity.pdbx_description
1 polymer ?
#
loop_
_entity_poly.entity_id
_entity_poly.type
_entity_poly.pdbx_seq_one_letter_code
_entity_poly.pdbx_strand_id
1 'polypeptide(L)'
;VGTTAFYQRRAVVPEEMAGENINLRLGCGANMMGYYMYAGGTNPVGKISTYQSSGPRVSYDYQAPIREFGTLGTVMQETKKYNYFMNDFGTALAPAVAYLPTSNQDRDNLQWAVRLNENSGYLFCSNYLYKHSRKDYKNVQFTVKLKDETIRMPRKKVTIKNGTYFLWPFNQTFNEVLLKYATVQPICSLKEGNTDTYFFFEDDFISSEY
;
A
#
# COMPACT_ATOMS: atom_id res chain seq x y z
N VAL A 1 12.49 -1.22 4.61
CA VAL A 1 12.15 -2.56 5.05
C VAL A 1 13.45 -3.26 5.43
N GLY A 2 13.72 -3.34 6.75
CA GLY A 2 15.02 -3.69 7.24
C GLY A 2 15.29 -5.18 7.23
N THR A 3 16.02 -5.64 6.26
CA THR A 3 16.79 -6.85 6.41
C THR A 3 18.23 -6.45 6.73
N THR A 4 18.86 -7.13 7.67
CA THR A 4 20.29 -6.98 7.90
C THR A 4 21.02 -7.39 6.63
N ALA A 5 21.48 -6.42 5.86
CA ALA A 5 22.15 -6.67 4.60
C ALA A 5 23.66 -6.49 4.80
N PHE A 6 24.41 -7.55 4.63
CA PHE A 6 25.85 -7.45 4.49
C PHE A 6 26.21 -7.01 3.07
N TYR A 7 27.32 -6.29 2.91
CA TYR A 7 27.77 -5.85 1.60
C TYR A 7 27.92 -7.00 0.59
N GLN A 8 28.41 -8.14 1.05
CA GLN A 8 28.65 -9.31 0.23
C GLN A 8 27.37 -10.10 -0.09
N ARG A 9 26.32 -9.92 0.67
CA ARG A 9 25.05 -10.65 0.51
C ARG A 9 23.88 -9.75 0.79
N ARG A 10 23.43 -9.04 -0.23
CA ARG A 10 22.23 -8.21 -0.16
C ARG A 10 21.00 -9.09 -0.34
N ALA A 11 20.04 -8.93 0.54
CA ALA A 11 18.76 -9.57 0.36
C ALA A 11 18.04 -8.93 -0.84
N VAL A 12 17.55 -9.78 -1.73
CA VAL A 12 16.62 -9.37 -2.79
C VAL A 12 15.22 -9.61 -2.28
N VAL A 13 14.40 -8.57 -2.26
CA VAL A 13 13.01 -8.64 -1.83
C VAL A 13 12.08 -8.49 -3.01
N PRO A 14 10.93 -9.19 -3.03
CA PRO A 14 9.90 -8.97 -4.03
C PRO A 14 9.38 -7.53 -4.00
N GLU A 15 9.01 -7.01 -5.14
CA GLU A 15 8.52 -5.63 -5.27
C GLU A 15 7.22 -5.39 -4.51
N GLU A 16 6.35 -6.39 -4.46
CA GLU A 16 5.07 -6.36 -3.75
C GLU A 16 5.25 -6.08 -2.25
N MET A 17 6.40 -6.44 -1.69
CA MET A 17 6.71 -6.17 -0.28
C MET A 17 6.71 -4.67 0.04
N ALA A 18 7.08 -3.82 -0.92
CA ALA A 18 7.05 -2.38 -0.73
C ALA A 18 5.61 -1.85 -0.71
N GLY A 19 4.80 -2.26 -1.68
CA GLY A 19 3.39 -1.88 -1.78
C GLY A 19 2.59 -2.37 -0.56
N GLU A 20 2.75 -3.63 -0.20
CA GLU A 20 2.10 -4.22 0.97
C GLU A 20 2.46 -3.49 2.27
N ASN A 21 3.73 -3.17 2.48
CA ASN A 21 4.17 -2.45 3.67
C ASN A 21 3.55 -1.06 3.77
N ILE A 22 3.40 -0.35 2.65
CA ILE A 22 2.70 0.95 2.61
C ILE A 22 1.22 0.73 2.93
N ASN A 23 0.58 -0.25 2.29
CA ASN A 23 -0.83 -0.59 2.51
C ASN A 23 -1.13 -0.84 4.00
N LEU A 24 -0.34 -1.69 4.65
CA LEU A 24 -0.47 -1.98 6.08
C LEU A 24 -0.31 -0.72 6.94
N ARG A 25 0.71 0.08 6.70
CA ARG A 25 0.97 1.30 7.49
C ARG A 25 -0.16 2.30 7.36
N LEU A 26 -0.64 2.55 6.16
CA LEU A 26 -1.79 3.43 5.93
C LEU A 26 -3.04 2.87 6.63
N GLY A 27 -3.31 1.58 6.50
CA GLY A 27 -4.42 0.92 7.18
C GLY A 27 -4.34 1.01 8.71
N CYS A 28 -3.14 0.94 9.28
CA CYS A 28 -2.89 1.09 10.71
C CYS A 28 -2.86 2.55 11.21
N GLY A 29 -3.16 3.53 10.36
CA GLY A 29 -3.30 4.92 10.79
C GLY A 29 -2.10 5.82 10.51
N ALA A 30 -1.11 5.38 9.75
CA ALA A 30 0.01 6.24 9.38
C ALA A 30 -0.46 7.38 8.44
N ASN A 31 -0.11 8.61 8.80
CA ASN A 31 -0.40 9.82 8.02
C ASN A 31 0.86 10.43 7.39
N MET A 32 2.02 9.84 7.67
CA MET A 32 3.29 10.25 7.09
C MET A 32 4.09 9.01 6.69
N MET A 33 4.52 8.97 5.44
CA MET A 33 5.36 7.91 4.88
C MET A 33 6.67 8.50 4.40
N GLY A 34 7.77 7.92 4.86
CA GLY A 34 9.12 8.25 4.38
C GLY A 34 9.81 6.99 3.87
N TYR A 35 10.62 7.15 2.86
CA TYR A 35 11.37 6.04 2.27
C TYR A 35 12.85 6.14 2.62
N TYR A 36 13.38 5.11 3.19
CA TYR A 36 14.81 4.95 3.37
C TYR A 36 15.26 3.65 2.66
N MET A 37 15.64 3.74 1.35
CA MET A 37 15.85 4.94 0.53
C MET A 37 14.86 4.95 -0.62
N TYR A 38 14.48 6.14 -1.11
CA TYR A 38 13.72 6.27 -2.36
C TYR A 38 14.66 6.30 -3.58
N ALA A 39 15.82 6.94 -3.43
CA ALA A 39 16.89 6.92 -4.41
C ALA A 39 18.14 6.28 -3.80
N GLY A 40 18.73 5.34 -4.51
CA GLY A 40 20.00 4.75 -4.17
C GLY A 40 21.15 5.72 -4.39
N GLY A 41 22.33 5.36 -3.90
CA GLY A 41 23.51 6.20 -4.05
C GLY A 41 24.82 5.45 -3.85
N THR A 42 25.90 6.18 -4.02
CA THR A 42 27.27 5.70 -3.88
C THR A 42 27.97 6.49 -2.78
N ASN A 43 28.51 5.79 -1.79
CA ASN A 43 29.36 6.43 -0.79
C ASN A 43 30.72 6.82 -1.39
N PRO A 44 31.24 7.99 -1.07
CA PRO A 44 32.60 8.36 -1.49
C PRO A 44 33.62 7.41 -0.87
N VAL A 45 34.62 7.05 -1.65
CA VAL A 45 35.75 6.24 -1.21
C VAL A 45 36.86 7.17 -0.75
N GLY A 46 37.20 7.13 0.54
CA GLY A 46 38.36 7.85 1.08
C GLY A 46 39.68 7.10 0.86
N LYS A 47 40.78 7.71 1.25
CA LYS A 47 42.12 7.10 1.11
C LYS A 47 42.29 5.84 1.96
N ILE A 48 41.56 5.71 3.08
CA ILE A 48 41.72 4.63 4.04
C ILE A 48 40.47 3.76 4.11
N SER A 49 39.28 4.32 3.96
CA SER A 49 38.00 3.60 4.03
C SER A 49 36.88 4.37 3.32
N THR A 50 35.72 3.72 3.17
CA THR A 50 34.47 4.41 2.89
C THR A 50 33.98 5.11 4.16
N TYR A 51 33.29 6.25 4.03
CA TYR A 51 32.77 7.03 5.16
C TYR A 51 31.58 6.36 5.90
N GLN A 52 31.53 5.04 5.91
CA GLN A 52 30.46 4.31 6.58
C GLN A 52 31.01 3.45 7.72
N SER A 53 30.43 3.60 8.92
CA SER A 53 30.91 3.02 10.15
C SER A 53 30.79 1.49 10.25
N SER A 54 29.94 0.85 9.44
CA SER A 54 29.62 -0.58 9.54
C SER A 54 30.09 -1.39 8.34
N GLY A 55 31.37 -1.26 8.00
CA GLY A 55 32.02 -1.96 6.90
C GLY A 55 32.05 -1.18 5.58
N PRO A 56 32.93 -1.58 4.64
CA PRO A 56 33.12 -0.86 3.39
C PRO A 56 31.90 -1.02 2.47
N ARG A 57 31.00 -0.05 2.50
CA ARG A 57 29.84 0.00 1.61
C ARG A 57 30.03 1.11 0.62
N VAL A 58 30.33 0.76 -0.63
CA VAL A 58 30.39 1.72 -1.71
C VAL A 58 28.99 2.05 -2.20
N SER A 59 28.21 1.04 -2.59
CA SER A 59 26.84 1.22 -3.05
C SER A 59 25.83 1.04 -1.92
N TYR A 60 24.84 1.92 -1.81
CA TYR A 60 23.69 1.80 -0.91
C TYR A 60 22.37 1.87 -1.67
N ASP A 61 22.31 1.22 -2.81
CA ASP A 61 21.12 1.14 -3.65
C ASP A 61 19.93 0.50 -2.92
N TYR A 62 20.09 -0.63 -2.24
CA TYR A 62 19.07 -1.35 -1.47
C TYR A 62 17.75 -1.60 -2.18
N GLN A 63 17.77 -1.77 -3.50
CA GLN A 63 16.58 -1.90 -4.34
C GLN A 63 15.64 -0.68 -4.27
N ALA A 64 16.22 0.52 -4.13
CA ALA A 64 15.45 1.75 -4.13
C ALA A 64 14.62 1.91 -5.41
N PRO A 65 13.46 2.59 -5.35
CA PRO A 65 12.66 2.91 -6.53
C PRO A 65 13.47 3.56 -7.65
N ILE A 66 14.35 4.50 -7.31
CA ILE A 66 15.38 5.05 -8.22
C ILE A 66 16.70 4.41 -7.84
N ARG A 67 17.28 3.65 -8.76
CA ARG A 67 18.53 2.93 -8.52
C ARG A 67 19.72 3.89 -8.48
N GLU A 68 20.85 3.40 -7.98
CA GLU A 68 22.09 4.16 -7.78
C GLU A 68 22.52 5.00 -9.00
N PHE A 69 22.30 4.49 -10.21
CA PHE A 69 22.68 5.17 -11.46
C PHE A 69 21.49 5.82 -12.18
N GLY A 70 20.39 6.10 -11.48
CA GLY A 70 19.24 6.80 -12.01
C GLY A 70 18.25 5.94 -12.80
N THR A 71 18.46 4.63 -12.91
CA THR A 71 17.49 3.73 -13.52
C THR A 71 16.33 3.43 -12.57
N LEU A 72 15.15 3.13 -13.12
CA LEU A 72 13.99 2.78 -12.32
C LEU A 72 14.05 1.30 -11.91
N GLY A 73 13.88 1.04 -10.62
CA GLY A 73 13.72 -0.30 -10.08
C GLY A 73 12.27 -0.78 -10.17
N THR A 74 12.04 -2.10 -10.07
CA THR A 74 10.71 -2.71 -10.09
C THR A 74 9.82 -2.19 -8.96
N VAL A 75 10.40 -1.94 -7.78
CA VAL A 75 9.74 -1.34 -6.61
C VAL A 75 9.09 0.03 -6.92
N MET A 76 9.54 0.72 -7.99
CA MET A 76 8.99 2.02 -8.39
C MET A 76 7.50 1.93 -8.68
N GLN A 77 7.04 0.87 -9.34
CA GLN A 77 5.63 0.73 -9.71
C GLN A 77 4.75 0.59 -8.47
N GLU A 78 5.19 -0.19 -7.51
CA GLU A 78 4.46 -0.37 -6.25
C GLU A 78 4.39 0.91 -5.42
N THR A 79 5.50 1.61 -5.26
CA THR A 79 5.53 2.86 -4.49
C THR A 79 4.77 3.98 -5.19
N LYS A 80 4.81 4.03 -6.52
CA LYS A 80 4.14 5.05 -7.33
C LYS A 80 2.62 5.04 -7.15
N LYS A 81 1.98 3.86 -7.13
CA LYS A 81 0.52 3.73 -6.89
C LYS A 81 0.09 4.44 -5.61
N TYR A 82 0.80 4.15 -4.52
CA TYR A 82 0.49 4.74 -3.21
C TYR A 82 0.88 6.21 -3.10
N ASN A 83 1.97 6.63 -3.75
CA ASN A 83 2.38 8.04 -3.74
C ASN A 83 1.33 8.92 -4.44
N TYR A 84 0.80 8.48 -5.58
CA TYR A 84 -0.28 9.18 -6.26
C TYR A 84 -1.55 9.17 -5.42
N PHE A 85 -1.93 8.02 -4.85
CA PHE A 85 -3.06 7.94 -3.95
C PHE A 85 -2.94 8.92 -2.77
N MET A 86 -1.80 8.95 -2.10
CA MET A 86 -1.59 9.87 -0.97
C MET A 86 -1.58 11.33 -1.38
N ASN A 87 -1.07 11.64 -2.58
CA ASN A 87 -1.07 13.02 -3.10
C ASN A 87 -2.49 13.54 -3.31
N ASP A 88 -3.36 12.75 -3.91
CA ASP A 88 -4.68 13.21 -4.35
C ASP A 88 -5.79 12.94 -3.30
N PHE A 89 -5.68 11.83 -2.56
CA PHE A 89 -6.68 11.41 -1.58
C PHE A 89 -6.20 11.46 -0.13
N GLY A 90 -4.92 11.81 0.08
CA GLY A 90 -4.32 11.85 1.42
C GLY A 90 -4.97 12.85 2.37
N THR A 91 -5.45 13.98 1.87
CA THR A 91 -6.16 14.99 2.68
C THR A 91 -7.46 14.42 3.26
N ALA A 92 -8.19 13.60 2.51
CA ALA A 92 -9.39 12.92 2.97
C ALA A 92 -9.05 11.75 3.92
N LEU A 93 -7.92 11.08 3.69
CA LEU A 93 -7.47 9.97 4.52
C LEU A 93 -6.90 10.42 5.87
N ALA A 94 -6.19 11.54 5.94
CA ALA A 94 -5.44 11.96 7.12
C ALA A 94 -6.28 12.07 8.40
N PRO A 95 -7.51 12.66 8.41
CA PRO A 95 -8.36 12.72 9.59
C PRO A 95 -9.05 11.40 9.93
N ALA A 96 -9.00 10.41 9.04
CA ALA A 96 -9.70 9.13 9.23
C ALA A 96 -9.06 8.28 10.34
N VAL A 97 -9.88 7.86 11.31
CA VAL A 97 -9.47 7.02 12.43
C VAL A 97 -9.29 5.57 11.95
N ALA A 98 -8.24 4.90 12.42
CA ALA A 98 -7.99 3.51 12.11
C ALA A 98 -8.71 2.57 13.08
N TYR A 99 -9.48 1.64 12.53
CA TYR A 99 -10.15 0.55 13.25
C TYR A 99 -9.56 -0.78 12.82
N LEU A 100 -8.95 -1.48 13.77
CA LEU A 100 -8.33 -2.78 13.54
C LEU A 100 -9.13 -3.87 14.27
N PRO A 101 -9.46 -4.98 13.62
CA PRO A 101 -10.12 -6.09 14.29
C PRO A 101 -9.16 -6.82 15.21
N THR A 102 -9.68 -7.38 16.30
CA THR A 102 -8.90 -8.20 17.25
C THR A 102 -8.29 -9.45 16.58
N SER A 103 -8.91 -9.94 15.50
CA SER A 103 -8.38 -11.06 14.71
C SER A 103 -7.00 -10.79 14.11
N ASN A 104 -6.60 -9.52 13.95
CA ASN A 104 -5.26 -9.17 13.44
C ASN A 104 -4.12 -9.50 14.43
N GLN A 105 -4.45 -9.83 15.67
CA GLN A 105 -3.46 -10.31 16.64
C GLN A 105 -2.90 -11.69 16.27
N ASP A 106 -3.68 -12.48 15.53
CA ASP A 106 -3.23 -13.72 14.95
C ASP A 106 -2.85 -13.50 13.47
N ARG A 107 -1.56 -13.62 13.17
CA ARG A 107 -1.03 -13.44 11.81
C ARG A 107 -1.54 -14.48 10.81
N ASP A 108 -2.09 -15.61 11.28
CA ASP A 108 -2.66 -16.64 10.41
C ASP A 108 -4.08 -16.30 9.96
N ASN A 109 -4.68 -15.24 10.49
CA ASN A 109 -5.93 -14.68 10.02
C ASN A 109 -5.71 -13.65 8.91
N LEU A 110 -6.73 -13.45 8.06
CA LEU A 110 -6.73 -12.38 7.07
C LEU A 110 -6.56 -11.03 7.79
N GLN A 111 -5.56 -10.28 7.39
CA GLN A 111 -5.28 -8.97 7.98
C GLN A 111 -6.09 -7.90 7.26
N TRP A 112 -6.79 -7.06 8.02
CA TRP A 112 -7.55 -5.96 7.46
C TRP A 112 -7.74 -4.82 8.47
N ALA A 113 -8.01 -3.64 7.95
CA ALA A 113 -8.30 -2.46 8.77
C ALA A 113 -9.27 -1.55 8.02
N VAL A 114 -9.94 -0.68 8.74
CA VAL A 114 -10.77 0.38 8.16
C VAL A 114 -10.25 1.72 8.64
N ARG A 115 -10.01 2.64 7.72
CA ARG A 115 -9.83 4.06 8.02
C ARG A 115 -11.15 4.76 7.77
N LEU A 116 -11.74 5.34 8.81
CA LEU A 116 -13.06 5.95 8.79
C LEU A 116 -13.01 7.42 9.23
N ASN A 117 -13.54 8.31 8.39
CA ASN A 117 -13.83 9.70 8.72
C ASN A 117 -15.33 9.94 8.55
N GLU A 118 -16.04 10.16 9.66
CA GLU A 118 -17.51 10.23 9.68
C GLU A 118 -18.17 8.99 9.04
N ASN A 119 -18.70 9.13 7.83
CA ASN A 119 -19.38 8.06 7.11
C ASN A 119 -18.63 7.57 5.88
N SER A 120 -17.43 8.10 5.59
CA SER A 120 -16.62 7.73 4.43
C SER A 120 -15.26 7.17 4.85
N GLY A 121 -14.65 6.35 4.00
CA GLY A 121 -13.35 5.80 4.36
C GLY A 121 -12.79 4.82 3.35
N TYR A 122 -11.83 4.04 3.85
CA TYR A 122 -11.11 3.03 3.08
C TYR A 122 -10.97 1.74 3.89
N LEU A 123 -11.26 0.62 3.24
CA LEU A 123 -10.94 -0.72 3.72
C LEU A 123 -9.57 -1.13 3.21
N PHE A 124 -8.67 -1.47 4.10
CA PHE A 124 -7.34 -2.02 3.80
C PHE A 124 -7.35 -3.51 4.11
N CYS A 125 -6.77 -4.31 3.21
CA CYS A 125 -6.65 -5.75 3.38
C CYS A 125 -5.28 -6.22 2.95
N SER A 126 -4.74 -7.25 3.63
CA SER A 126 -3.50 -7.92 3.24
C SER A 126 -3.58 -9.42 3.53
N ASN A 127 -3.33 -10.21 2.50
CA ASN A 127 -3.05 -11.64 2.58
C ASN A 127 -1.62 -11.93 2.10
N TYR A 128 -0.72 -11.00 2.29
CA TYR A 128 0.69 -11.11 1.95
C TYR A 128 1.54 -11.33 3.20
N LEU A 129 2.53 -12.20 3.13
CA LEU A 129 3.56 -12.34 4.16
C LEU A 129 4.89 -12.73 3.51
N TYR A 130 5.90 -11.87 3.64
CA TYR A 130 7.21 -12.09 3.04
C TYR A 130 7.82 -13.44 3.45
N LYS A 131 8.25 -14.23 2.46
CA LYS A 131 8.81 -15.57 2.58
C LYS A 131 7.88 -16.64 3.17
N HIS A 132 6.60 -16.36 3.32
CA HIS A 132 5.63 -17.34 3.80
C HIS A 132 4.47 -17.41 2.82
N SER A 133 4.11 -18.62 2.43
CA SER A 133 2.87 -18.86 1.70
C SER A 133 1.71 -18.84 2.69
N ARG A 134 0.67 -18.07 2.37
CA ARG A 134 -0.57 -18.03 3.13
C ARG A 134 -1.66 -18.82 2.41
N LYS A 135 -2.68 -19.24 3.15
CA LYS A 135 -3.86 -19.86 2.55
C LYS A 135 -4.69 -18.82 1.78
N ASP A 136 -5.44 -19.28 0.79
CA ASP A 136 -6.49 -18.50 0.19
C ASP A 136 -7.69 -18.39 1.14
N TYR A 137 -8.23 -17.19 1.33
CA TYR A 137 -9.44 -16.97 2.09
C TYR A 137 -10.65 -16.93 1.15
N LYS A 138 -11.46 -17.98 1.19
CA LYS A 138 -12.65 -18.13 0.34
C LYS A 138 -13.88 -17.48 0.97
N ASN A 139 -14.81 -17.06 0.13
CA ASN A 139 -16.11 -16.51 0.55
C ASN A 139 -16.01 -15.27 1.46
N VAL A 140 -15.02 -14.43 1.22
CA VAL A 140 -14.80 -13.19 1.98
C VAL A 140 -15.78 -12.11 1.53
N GLN A 141 -16.37 -11.44 2.50
CA GLN A 141 -17.19 -10.25 2.36
C GLN A 141 -16.99 -9.40 3.61
N PHE A 142 -16.66 -8.15 3.45
CA PHE A 142 -16.49 -7.22 4.56
C PHE A 142 -17.80 -6.50 4.85
N THR A 143 -18.02 -6.18 6.12
CA THR A 143 -19.17 -5.42 6.59
C THR A 143 -18.71 -4.24 7.41
N VAL A 144 -18.95 -3.03 6.91
CA VAL A 144 -18.70 -1.79 7.63
C VAL A 144 -20.01 -1.28 8.18
N LYS A 145 -20.13 -1.25 9.50
CA LYS A 145 -21.31 -0.71 10.21
C LYS A 145 -21.05 0.76 10.53
N LEU A 146 -21.77 1.64 9.87
CA LEU A 146 -21.79 3.07 10.13
C LEU A 146 -22.97 3.43 11.01
N LYS A 147 -23.08 4.68 11.41
CA LYS A 147 -24.14 5.15 12.30
C LYS A 147 -25.54 4.90 11.71
N ASP A 148 -25.73 5.25 10.44
CA ASP A 148 -27.03 5.27 9.79
C ASP A 148 -27.19 4.19 8.71
N GLU A 149 -26.13 3.42 8.42
CA GLU A 149 -26.15 2.39 7.39
C GLU A 149 -25.12 1.27 7.61
N THR A 150 -25.29 0.21 6.85
CA THR A 150 -24.32 -0.89 6.80
C THR A 150 -23.89 -1.13 5.36
N ILE A 151 -22.61 -1.02 5.07
CA ILE A 151 -22.03 -1.29 3.76
C ILE A 151 -21.47 -2.71 3.79
N ARG A 152 -21.85 -3.52 2.78
CA ARG A 152 -21.27 -4.84 2.53
C ARG A 152 -20.52 -4.81 1.21
N MET A 153 -19.24 -5.10 1.25
CA MET A 153 -18.37 -5.10 0.09
C MET A 153 -17.43 -6.30 0.07
N PRO A 154 -17.24 -6.96 -1.08
CA PRO A 154 -18.02 -6.80 -2.32
C PRO A 154 -19.43 -7.36 -2.18
N ARG A 155 -20.33 -7.09 -3.14
CA ARG A 155 -21.70 -7.65 -3.16
C ARG A 155 -21.68 -9.16 -3.22
N LYS A 156 -20.81 -9.70 -4.10
CA LYS A 156 -20.58 -11.15 -4.18
C LYS A 156 -19.31 -11.49 -3.40
N LYS A 157 -19.40 -12.53 -2.57
CA LYS A 157 -18.23 -13.03 -1.83
C LYS A 157 -17.12 -13.42 -2.79
N VAL A 158 -15.89 -13.02 -2.45
CA VAL A 158 -14.69 -13.25 -3.24
C VAL A 158 -13.70 -14.16 -2.53
N THR A 159 -12.70 -14.59 -3.28
CA THR A 159 -11.53 -15.28 -2.72
C THR A 159 -10.36 -14.30 -2.67
N ILE A 160 -9.84 -14.07 -1.48
CA ILE A 160 -8.60 -13.31 -1.29
C ILE A 160 -7.43 -14.29 -1.36
N LYS A 161 -6.74 -14.30 -2.47
CA LYS A 161 -5.61 -15.20 -2.72
C LYS A 161 -4.38 -14.85 -1.88
N ASN A 162 -3.51 -15.83 -1.70
CA ASN A 162 -2.17 -15.57 -1.17
C ASN A 162 -1.45 -14.52 -2.02
N GLY A 163 -0.81 -13.56 -1.36
CA GLY A 163 -0.09 -12.46 -2.01
C GLY A 163 -0.92 -11.21 -2.29
N THR A 164 -2.26 -11.29 -2.21
CA THR A 164 -3.16 -10.14 -2.47
C THR A 164 -3.11 -9.12 -1.33
N TYR A 165 -3.04 -7.86 -1.67
CA TYR A 165 -3.25 -6.71 -0.76
C TYR A 165 -3.87 -5.56 -1.54
N PHE A 166 -4.75 -4.80 -0.89
CA PHE A 166 -5.50 -3.72 -1.54
C PHE A 166 -6.03 -2.71 -0.54
N LEU A 167 -6.47 -1.57 -1.06
CA LEU A 167 -7.35 -0.63 -0.37
C LEU A 167 -8.58 -0.35 -1.24
N TRP A 168 -9.77 -0.41 -0.63
CA TRP A 168 -11.04 -0.15 -1.29
C TRP A 168 -11.74 1.05 -0.67
N PRO A 169 -12.16 2.03 -1.48
CA PRO A 169 -12.92 3.18 -1.01
C PRO A 169 -14.37 2.80 -0.71
N PHE A 170 -14.97 3.49 0.24
CA PHE A 170 -16.42 3.46 0.46
C PHE A 170 -16.93 4.84 0.87
N ASN A 171 -18.17 5.16 0.43
CA ASN A 171 -18.82 6.46 0.62
C ASN A 171 -17.90 7.65 0.27
N GLN A 172 -17.14 7.53 -0.81
CA GLN A 172 -16.29 8.62 -1.28
C GLN A 172 -17.07 9.50 -2.27
N THR A 173 -17.03 10.81 -2.06
CA THR A 173 -17.58 11.75 -3.01
C THR A 173 -16.50 12.21 -3.96
N PHE A 174 -16.68 11.87 -5.24
CA PHE A 174 -15.83 12.31 -6.34
C PHE A 174 -16.56 13.40 -7.11
N ASN A 175 -16.22 14.65 -6.86
CA ASN A 175 -16.97 15.81 -7.32
C ASN A 175 -18.45 15.72 -6.89
N GLU A 176 -19.39 15.56 -7.81
CA GLU A 176 -20.84 15.41 -7.51
C GLU A 176 -21.31 13.95 -7.42
N VAL A 177 -20.41 12.98 -7.66
CA VAL A 177 -20.74 11.56 -7.69
C VAL A 177 -20.38 10.89 -6.36
N LEU A 178 -21.37 10.31 -5.70
CA LEU A 178 -21.14 9.47 -4.53
C LEU A 178 -20.82 8.04 -4.98
N LEU A 179 -19.57 7.63 -4.80
CA LEU A 179 -19.16 6.25 -4.94
C LEU A 179 -19.47 5.49 -3.64
N LYS A 180 -20.46 4.60 -3.70
CA LYS A 180 -20.88 3.82 -2.54
C LYS A 180 -19.77 2.92 -2.01
N TYR A 181 -19.12 2.21 -2.90
CA TYR A 181 -17.84 1.52 -2.71
C TYR A 181 -17.28 1.10 -4.06
N ALA A 182 -16.01 0.73 -4.09
CA ALA A 182 -15.44 0.06 -5.23
C ALA A 182 -14.47 -1.04 -4.76
N THR A 183 -14.38 -2.13 -5.53
CA THR A 183 -13.39 -3.20 -5.32
C THR A 183 -12.13 -2.98 -6.16
N VAL A 184 -11.85 -1.71 -6.42
CA VAL A 184 -10.64 -1.22 -7.10
C VAL A 184 -9.98 -0.14 -6.25
N GLN A 185 -8.68 -0.01 -6.37
CA GLN A 185 -7.89 0.95 -5.62
C GLN A 185 -7.82 2.29 -6.36
N PRO A 186 -8.23 3.42 -5.77
CA PRO A 186 -8.00 4.73 -6.36
C PRO A 186 -6.50 5.04 -6.43
N ILE A 187 -6.06 5.60 -7.55
CA ILE A 187 -4.66 5.97 -7.77
C ILE A 187 -4.49 7.49 -7.77
N CYS A 188 -5.20 8.19 -8.67
CA CYS A 188 -5.07 9.62 -8.82
C CYS A 188 -6.31 10.21 -9.50
N SER A 189 -6.34 11.52 -9.55
CA SER A 189 -7.32 12.32 -10.30
C SER A 189 -6.63 13.29 -11.23
N LEU A 190 -7.28 13.63 -12.33
CA LEU A 190 -6.84 14.64 -13.27
C LEU A 190 -8.01 15.58 -13.57
N LYS A 191 -7.77 16.88 -13.46
CA LYS A 191 -8.75 17.90 -13.82
C LYS A 191 -8.34 18.59 -15.11
N GLU A 192 -9.18 18.49 -16.13
CA GLU A 192 -9.00 19.16 -17.41
C GLU A 192 -10.25 20.02 -17.73
N GLY A 193 -10.12 21.33 -17.57
CA GLY A 193 -11.25 22.25 -17.71
C GLY A 193 -12.37 21.92 -16.72
N ASN A 194 -13.54 21.52 -17.23
CA ASN A 194 -14.70 21.14 -16.43
C ASN A 194 -14.83 19.62 -16.22
N THR A 195 -13.85 18.84 -16.67
CA THR A 195 -13.89 17.39 -16.57
C THR A 195 -12.92 16.91 -15.48
N ASP A 196 -13.41 16.11 -14.54
CA ASP A 196 -12.62 15.42 -13.55
C ASP A 196 -12.54 13.92 -13.93
N THR A 197 -11.33 13.41 -14.09
CA THR A 197 -11.06 12.01 -14.43
C THR A 197 -10.39 11.33 -13.24
N TYR A 198 -10.93 10.21 -12.80
CA TYR A 198 -10.39 9.42 -11.68
C TYR A 198 -9.85 8.09 -12.19
N PHE A 199 -8.63 7.74 -11.77
CA PHE A 199 -7.94 6.53 -12.17
C PHE A 199 -7.93 5.53 -11.03
N PHE A 200 -8.26 4.28 -11.35
CA PHE A 200 -8.29 3.17 -10.41
C PHE A 200 -7.39 2.04 -10.90
N PHE A 201 -6.85 1.27 -9.97
CA PHE A 201 -6.13 0.04 -10.22
C PHE A 201 -7.01 -1.15 -9.87
N GLU A 202 -7.14 -2.07 -10.81
CA GLU A 202 -7.87 -3.33 -10.62
C GLU A 202 -6.88 -4.46 -10.26
N ASP A 203 -7.25 -5.27 -9.28
CA ASP A 203 -6.50 -6.49 -8.94
C ASP A 203 -6.87 -7.62 -9.91
N ASP A 204 -5.87 -8.39 -10.37
CA ASP A 204 -6.07 -9.47 -11.34
C ASP A 204 -6.99 -10.61 -10.83
N PHE A 205 -7.21 -10.68 -9.53
CA PHE A 205 -7.94 -11.79 -8.90
C PHE A 205 -9.31 -11.42 -8.35
N ILE A 206 -9.66 -10.14 -8.34
CA ILE A 206 -10.90 -9.64 -7.79
C ILE A 206 -11.59 -8.76 -8.84
N SER A 207 -12.74 -9.23 -9.33
CA SER A 207 -13.50 -8.45 -10.31
C SER A 207 -13.94 -7.10 -9.74
N SER A 208 -13.85 -6.06 -10.56
CA SER A 208 -14.29 -4.71 -10.21
C SER A 208 -15.80 -4.64 -9.98
N GLU A 209 -16.19 -3.98 -8.89
CA GLU A 209 -17.57 -3.57 -8.57
C GLU A 209 -17.55 -2.08 -8.19
N TYR A 210 -18.60 -1.36 -8.56
CA TYR A 210 -18.80 0.07 -8.28
C TYR A 210 -20.19 0.32 -7.73
#